data_c092927e91c53cb8e9edb4b416a46287
#
_entry.id   c092927e91c53cb8e9edb4b416a46287
#
_cell.length_a   1.000
_cell.length_b   1.000
_cell.length_c   1.000
_cell.angle_alpha   90.00
_cell.angle_beta   90.00
_cell.angle_gamma   90.00
#
_symmetry.space_group_name_H-M   'P 1'
#
loop_
_entity.id
_entity.type
_entity.pdbx_description
1 polymer ?
#
loop_
_entity_poly.entity_id
_entity_poly.type
_entity_poly.pdbx_seq_one_letter_code
_entity_poly.pdbx_strand_id
1 'polypeptide(L)'
;PKYEKKILNKDKLSHLPSFFGLDYGFINDPSAFLHVKIDDNNKKLYILEEYVRKNLTNDKIANAIKDLGYAKEEIRGDSAEKKSNQELRNLGIPRIIDVKKGPGSVMQGIQYLLQYDWIVDERCVKTIEELENYTWKKDKKTNEYINDPVDSYNHCIDAIRYATSNHFLTLDKKQSNSFNIFRKAGFGL
;
A
#
# COMPACT_ATOMS: atom_id res chain seq x y z
N PRO A 1 1.59 3.53 -13.04
CA PRO A 1 2.42 2.32 -13.20
C PRO A 1 1.92 1.50 -14.39
N LYS A 2 2.84 0.73 -15.01
CA LYS A 2 2.41 -0.33 -15.92
C LYS A 2 1.83 -1.46 -15.07
N TYR A 3 0.67 -1.97 -15.44
CA TYR A 3 0.06 -3.09 -14.74
C TYR A 3 -0.57 -4.07 -15.72
N GLU A 4 -0.68 -5.32 -15.27
CA GLU A 4 -1.31 -6.42 -15.99
C GLU A 4 -2.49 -6.93 -15.17
N LYS A 5 -3.63 -7.19 -15.81
CA LYS A 5 -4.80 -7.81 -15.19
C LYS A 5 -4.71 -9.32 -15.36
N LYS A 6 -4.85 -10.09 -14.28
CA LYS A 6 -4.85 -11.56 -14.29
C LYS A 6 -5.74 -12.11 -13.19
N ILE A 7 -6.27 -13.30 -13.39
CA ILE A 7 -6.83 -14.09 -12.28
C ILE A 7 -5.66 -14.69 -11.51
N LEU A 8 -5.49 -14.25 -10.25
CA LEU A 8 -4.41 -14.69 -9.40
C LEU A 8 -4.83 -15.89 -8.54
N ASN A 9 -3.93 -16.87 -8.42
CA ASN A 9 -4.09 -18.00 -7.51
C ASN A 9 -3.22 -17.75 -6.27
N LYS A 10 -3.87 -17.58 -5.10
CA LYS A 10 -3.21 -17.30 -3.82
C LYS A 10 -2.23 -18.43 -3.42
N ASP A 11 -2.57 -19.69 -3.71
CA ASP A 11 -1.74 -20.84 -3.34
C ASP A 11 -0.41 -20.85 -4.10
N LYS A 12 -0.44 -20.51 -5.39
CA LYS A 12 0.77 -20.39 -6.21
C LYS A 12 1.70 -19.27 -5.75
N LEU A 13 1.17 -18.28 -5.06
CA LEU A 13 1.90 -17.15 -4.51
C LEU A 13 2.17 -17.28 -3.00
N SER A 14 1.87 -18.44 -2.39
CA SER A 14 2.00 -18.65 -0.93
C SER A 14 3.44 -18.47 -0.42
N HIS A 15 4.44 -18.72 -1.26
CA HIS A 15 5.86 -18.56 -0.94
C HIS A 15 6.30 -17.08 -0.84
N LEU A 16 5.51 -16.14 -1.34
CA LEU A 16 5.81 -14.70 -1.28
C LEU A 16 5.25 -14.07 0.00
N PRO A 17 5.95 -13.07 0.57
CA PRO A 17 5.47 -12.36 1.74
C PRO A 17 4.19 -11.57 1.43
N SER A 18 3.25 -11.62 2.39
CA SER A 18 1.99 -10.87 2.35
C SER A 18 2.10 -9.55 3.10
N PHE A 19 1.46 -8.52 2.56
CA PHE A 19 1.34 -7.21 3.18
C PHE A 19 -0.11 -6.74 3.10
N PHE A 20 -0.57 -6.09 4.18
CA PHE A 20 -1.95 -5.64 4.29
C PHE A 20 -1.98 -4.16 4.65
N GLY A 21 -2.80 -3.40 3.94
CA GLY A 21 -2.94 -1.97 4.17
C GLY A 21 -4.39 -1.55 4.28
N LEU A 22 -4.63 -0.53 5.08
CA LEU A 22 -5.94 0.06 5.28
C LEU A 22 -5.85 1.58 5.18
N ASP A 23 -6.58 2.13 4.24
CA ASP A 23 -6.88 3.55 4.13
C ASP A 23 -8.33 3.79 4.53
N TYR A 24 -8.54 4.77 5.42
CA TYR A 24 -9.88 5.10 5.93
C TYR A 24 -10.52 6.18 5.08
N GLY A 25 -11.70 5.90 4.56
CA GLY A 25 -12.54 6.91 3.94
C GLY A 25 -13.37 7.67 4.98
N PHE A 26 -13.64 8.93 4.69
CA PHE A 26 -14.49 9.78 5.53
C PHE A 26 -15.72 10.24 4.74
N ILE A 27 -16.92 10.09 5.30
CA ILE A 27 -18.24 10.47 4.74
C ILE A 27 -18.46 10.01 3.29
N ASN A 28 -17.84 10.67 2.32
CA ASN A 28 -18.04 10.41 0.88
C ASN A 28 -16.94 9.56 0.25
N ASP A 29 -15.82 9.38 0.94
CA ASP A 29 -14.68 8.62 0.44
C ASP A 29 -14.77 7.16 0.87
N PRO A 30 -14.32 6.21 0.04
CA PRO A 30 -14.32 4.81 0.43
C PRO A 30 -13.17 4.50 1.38
N SER A 31 -13.43 3.64 2.38
CA SER A 31 -12.33 2.93 3.05
C SER A 31 -11.85 1.80 2.15
N ALA A 32 -10.54 1.61 2.07
CA ALA A 32 -9.89 0.62 1.23
C ALA A 32 -8.98 -0.29 2.06
N PHE A 33 -9.27 -1.58 2.09
CA PHE A 33 -8.39 -2.61 2.63
C PHE A 33 -7.83 -3.44 1.48
N LEU A 34 -6.50 -3.61 1.43
CA LEU A 34 -5.79 -4.30 0.35
C LEU A 34 -4.87 -5.39 0.90
N HIS A 35 -4.85 -6.54 0.20
CA HIS A 35 -3.88 -7.61 0.37
C HIS A 35 -2.95 -7.65 -0.84
N VAL A 36 -1.66 -7.48 -0.61
CA VAL A 36 -0.64 -7.50 -1.65
C VAL A 36 0.49 -8.45 -1.30
N LYS A 37 1.21 -8.91 -2.31
CA LYS A 37 2.46 -9.68 -2.17
C LYS A 37 3.55 -9.08 -3.03
N ILE A 38 4.79 -9.20 -2.58
CA ILE A 38 5.97 -8.67 -3.27
C ILE A 38 6.92 -9.80 -3.62
N ASP A 39 7.37 -9.80 -4.87
CA ASP A 39 8.49 -10.59 -5.35
C ASP A 39 9.65 -9.65 -5.69
N ASP A 40 10.57 -9.49 -4.75
CA ASP A 40 11.72 -8.61 -4.89
C ASP A 40 12.69 -9.11 -5.98
N ASN A 41 12.79 -10.41 -6.17
CA ASN A 41 13.70 -11.01 -7.13
C ASN A 41 13.27 -10.71 -8.57
N ASN A 42 11.96 -10.82 -8.84
CA ASN A 42 11.39 -10.59 -10.15
C ASN A 42 10.79 -9.17 -10.31
N LYS A 43 10.92 -8.33 -9.27
CA LYS A 43 10.35 -6.96 -9.23
C LYS A 43 8.86 -6.93 -9.58
N LYS A 44 8.08 -7.80 -8.94
CA LYS A 44 6.64 -7.90 -9.15
C LYS A 44 5.88 -7.58 -7.88
N LEU A 45 4.84 -6.77 -8.02
CA LEU A 45 3.85 -6.46 -6.99
C LEU A 45 2.52 -7.09 -7.40
N TYR A 46 2.03 -8.02 -6.60
CA TYR A 46 0.75 -8.69 -6.82
C TYR A 46 -0.32 -8.08 -5.92
N ILE A 47 -1.38 -7.57 -6.49
CA ILE A 47 -2.57 -7.12 -5.78
C ILE A 47 -3.60 -8.24 -5.86
N LEU A 48 -3.82 -8.94 -4.71
CA LEU A 48 -4.60 -10.19 -4.68
C LEU A 48 -6.06 -9.97 -4.31
N GLU A 49 -6.33 -8.99 -3.47
CA GLU A 49 -7.66 -8.80 -2.90
C GLU A 49 -7.86 -7.38 -2.42
N GLU A 50 -9.05 -6.88 -2.61
CA GLU A 50 -9.49 -5.59 -2.13
C GLU A 50 -10.85 -5.69 -1.43
N TYR A 51 -11.06 -4.86 -0.41
CA TYR A 51 -12.35 -4.56 0.14
C TYR A 51 -12.51 -3.05 0.22
N VAL A 52 -13.30 -2.49 -0.70
CA VAL A 52 -13.43 -1.04 -0.88
C VAL A 52 -14.91 -0.68 -0.83
N ARG A 53 -15.30 0.11 0.17
CA ARG A 53 -16.69 0.52 0.37
C ARG A 53 -16.77 1.92 0.99
N LYS A 54 -17.81 2.67 0.64
CA LYS A 54 -18.17 3.94 1.29
C LYS A 54 -18.98 3.71 2.56
N ASN A 55 -18.99 4.70 3.42
CA ASN A 55 -19.83 4.73 4.63
C ASN A 55 -19.60 3.52 5.56
N LEU A 56 -18.36 3.08 5.70
CA LEU A 56 -17.99 2.03 6.63
C LEU A 56 -17.72 2.61 8.02
N THR A 57 -18.34 1.99 9.02
CA THR A 57 -17.97 2.15 10.42
C THR A 57 -16.82 1.19 10.77
N ASN A 58 -16.08 1.45 11.84
CA ASN A 58 -14.91 0.64 12.22
C ASN A 58 -15.30 -0.83 12.54
N ASP A 59 -16.49 -1.08 13.08
CA ASP A 59 -17.00 -2.44 13.29
C ASP A 59 -17.23 -3.19 11.98
N LYS A 60 -17.74 -2.52 10.93
CA LYS A 60 -17.91 -3.11 9.60
C LYS A 60 -16.57 -3.40 8.94
N ILE A 61 -15.59 -2.51 9.09
CA ILE A 61 -14.23 -2.76 8.62
C ILE A 61 -13.61 -3.97 9.34
N ALA A 62 -13.72 -4.02 10.68
CA ALA A 62 -13.21 -5.15 11.46
C ALA A 62 -13.86 -6.49 11.07
N ASN A 63 -15.18 -6.49 10.86
CA ASN A 63 -15.90 -7.68 10.43
C ASN A 63 -15.47 -8.13 9.03
N ALA A 64 -15.36 -7.21 8.08
CA ALA A 64 -14.87 -7.53 6.73
C ALA A 64 -13.45 -8.15 6.75
N ILE A 65 -12.52 -7.61 7.54
CA ILE A 65 -11.17 -8.16 7.69
C ILE A 65 -11.22 -9.58 8.31
N LYS A 66 -12.11 -9.83 9.28
CA LYS A 66 -12.31 -11.16 9.87
C LYS A 66 -12.88 -12.15 8.86
N ASP A 67 -13.90 -11.74 8.11
CA ASP A 67 -14.57 -12.58 7.11
C ASP A 67 -13.60 -12.97 5.97
N LEU A 68 -12.66 -12.08 5.62
CA LEU A 68 -11.58 -12.37 4.70
C LEU A 68 -10.48 -13.29 5.28
N GLY A 69 -10.50 -13.54 6.60
CA GLY A 69 -9.53 -14.41 7.27
C GLY A 69 -8.24 -13.72 7.73
N TYR A 70 -8.19 -12.38 7.71
CA TYR A 70 -6.96 -11.62 7.96
C TYR A 70 -6.89 -10.96 9.35
N ALA A 71 -7.75 -11.33 10.28
CA ALA A 71 -7.82 -10.72 11.61
C ALA A 71 -6.51 -10.80 12.43
N LYS A 72 -5.67 -11.80 12.17
CA LYS A 72 -4.40 -12.03 12.87
C LYS A 72 -3.18 -11.50 12.11
N GLU A 73 -3.38 -10.96 10.93
CA GLU A 73 -2.31 -10.43 10.11
C GLU A 73 -1.86 -9.04 10.58
N GLU A 74 -0.61 -8.68 10.26
CA GLU A 74 -0.12 -7.33 10.48
C GLU A 74 -0.70 -6.41 9.40
N ILE A 75 -1.57 -5.50 9.81
CA ILE A 75 -2.24 -4.55 8.91
C ILE A 75 -1.68 -3.16 9.19
N ARG A 76 -1.32 -2.45 8.15
CA ARG A 76 -0.84 -1.08 8.24
C ARG A 76 -1.95 -0.10 7.93
N GLY A 77 -2.39 0.61 8.97
CA GLY A 77 -3.44 1.63 8.89
C GLY A 77 -2.89 3.05 8.86
N ASP A 78 -3.66 3.95 8.30
CA ASP A 78 -3.32 5.37 8.30
C ASP A 78 -3.09 5.90 9.73
N SER A 79 -1.96 6.55 9.94
CA SER A 79 -1.61 7.16 11.23
C SER A 79 -2.38 8.45 11.55
N ALA A 80 -3.06 9.05 10.59
CA ALA A 80 -3.99 10.14 10.86
C ALA A 80 -5.21 9.64 11.67
N GLU A 81 -5.56 8.34 11.49
CA GLU A 81 -6.71 7.69 12.08
C GLU A 81 -6.37 6.80 13.29
N LYS A 82 -5.53 7.33 14.23
CA LYS A 82 -5.10 6.58 15.43
C LYS A 82 -6.24 6.07 16.29
N LYS A 83 -7.34 6.83 16.39
CA LYS A 83 -8.54 6.41 17.13
C LYS A 83 -9.19 5.21 16.47
N SER A 84 -9.35 5.25 15.15
CA SER A 84 -9.91 4.15 14.35
C SER A 84 -9.03 2.92 14.44
N ASN A 85 -7.69 3.06 14.35
CA ASN A 85 -6.76 1.95 14.54
C ASN A 85 -6.88 1.34 15.95
N GLN A 86 -7.02 2.17 17.01
CA GLN A 86 -7.22 1.66 18.37
C GLN A 86 -8.57 0.94 18.52
N GLU A 87 -9.63 1.46 17.91
CA GLU A 87 -10.94 0.81 17.91
C GLU A 87 -10.90 -0.53 17.19
N LEU A 88 -10.24 -0.64 16.05
CA LEU A 88 -10.04 -1.91 15.36
C LEU A 88 -9.29 -2.95 16.22
N ARG A 89 -8.29 -2.53 17.01
CA ARG A 89 -7.62 -3.43 17.96
C ARG A 89 -8.62 -3.99 18.97
N ASN A 90 -9.48 -3.14 19.51
CA ASN A 90 -10.53 -3.54 20.47
C ASN A 90 -11.59 -4.43 19.81
N LEU A 91 -11.84 -4.25 18.54
CA LEU A 91 -12.77 -5.04 17.74
C LEU A 91 -12.17 -6.36 17.21
N GLY A 92 -10.97 -6.73 17.66
CA GLY A 92 -10.36 -8.05 17.37
C GLY A 92 -9.44 -8.07 16.14
N ILE A 93 -8.88 -6.93 15.77
CA ILE A 93 -7.79 -6.79 14.80
C ILE A 93 -6.51 -6.33 15.55
N PRO A 94 -5.90 -7.19 16.39
CA PRO A 94 -4.90 -6.76 17.37
C PRO A 94 -3.59 -6.25 16.76
N ARG A 95 -3.28 -6.64 15.52
CA ARG A 95 -2.02 -6.32 14.85
C ARG A 95 -2.13 -5.21 13.82
N ILE A 96 -3.10 -4.30 13.97
CA ILE A 96 -3.11 -3.07 13.17
C ILE A 96 -2.08 -2.08 13.71
N ILE A 97 -1.22 -1.58 12.85
CA ILE A 97 -0.08 -0.72 13.15
C ILE A 97 -0.21 0.60 12.40
N ASP A 98 0.02 1.70 13.12
CA ASP A 98 0.02 3.03 12.54
C ASP A 98 1.22 3.22 11.59
N VAL A 99 0.97 3.61 10.36
CA VAL A 99 2.03 3.93 9.40
C VAL A 99 2.71 5.23 9.80
N LYS A 100 4.03 5.23 9.86
CA LYS A 100 4.79 6.46 10.08
C LYS A 100 4.78 7.30 8.80
N LYS A 101 4.15 8.47 8.86
CA LYS A 101 4.16 9.47 7.79
C LYS A 101 5.17 10.56 8.12
N GLY A 102 5.90 11.01 7.12
CA GLY A 102 6.83 12.14 7.20
C GLY A 102 6.72 13.01 5.95
N PRO A 103 7.37 14.18 5.92
CA PRO A 103 7.44 15.00 4.72
C PRO A 103 7.96 14.17 3.54
N GLY A 104 7.27 14.26 2.39
CA GLY A 104 7.64 13.52 1.18
C GLY A 104 7.31 12.03 1.17
N SER A 105 6.72 11.47 2.24
CA SER A 105 6.44 10.02 2.34
C SER A 105 5.49 9.51 1.25
N VAL A 106 4.61 10.34 0.71
CA VAL A 106 3.74 9.98 -0.42
C VAL A 106 4.58 9.73 -1.66
N MET A 107 5.43 10.70 -2.03
CA MET A 107 6.30 10.59 -3.21
C MET A 107 7.29 9.43 -3.09
N GLN A 108 7.92 9.28 -1.93
CA GLN A 108 8.84 8.15 -1.68
C GLN A 108 8.14 6.80 -1.83
N GLY A 109 6.93 6.66 -1.27
CA GLY A 109 6.12 5.45 -1.41
C GLY A 109 5.72 5.18 -2.86
N ILE A 110 5.30 6.20 -3.62
CA ILE A 110 4.98 6.07 -5.04
C ILE A 110 6.23 5.66 -5.84
N GLN A 111 7.36 6.34 -5.65
CA GLN A 111 8.62 6.01 -6.33
C GLN A 111 9.09 4.58 -6.02
N TYR A 112 8.92 4.13 -4.78
CA TYR A 112 9.19 2.75 -4.42
C TYR A 112 8.31 1.77 -5.19
N LEU A 113 7.00 2.00 -5.21
CA LEU A 113 6.04 1.12 -5.89
C LEU A 113 6.23 1.10 -7.41
N LEU A 114 6.71 2.20 -8.01
CA LEU A 114 7.03 2.28 -9.45
C LEU A 114 8.24 1.41 -9.87
N GLN A 115 9.01 0.88 -8.93
CA GLN A 115 10.10 -0.05 -9.22
C GLN A 115 9.62 -1.47 -9.55
N TYR A 116 8.33 -1.75 -9.36
CA TYR A 116 7.72 -3.06 -9.58
C TYR A 116 6.79 -3.04 -10.78
N ASP A 117 6.73 -4.15 -11.49
CA ASP A 117 5.65 -4.45 -12.42
C ASP A 117 4.43 -4.92 -11.61
N TRP A 118 3.29 -4.28 -11.82
CA TRP A 118 2.09 -4.59 -11.05
C TRP A 118 1.26 -5.66 -11.75
N ILE A 119 0.84 -6.66 -10.99
CA ILE A 119 -0.08 -7.70 -11.45
C ILE A 119 -1.31 -7.64 -10.55
N VAL A 120 -2.42 -7.24 -11.13
CA VAL A 120 -3.66 -6.98 -10.40
C VAL A 120 -4.66 -8.08 -10.67
N ASP A 121 -5.22 -8.66 -9.61
CA ASP A 121 -6.32 -9.61 -9.78
C ASP A 121 -7.51 -8.89 -10.43
N GLU A 122 -8.12 -9.51 -11.44
CA GLU A 122 -9.23 -8.93 -12.19
C GLU A 122 -10.44 -8.60 -11.29
N ARG A 123 -10.53 -9.24 -10.12
CA ARG A 123 -11.57 -8.99 -9.12
C ARG A 123 -11.33 -7.70 -8.32
N CYS A 124 -10.12 -7.14 -8.35
CA CYS A 124 -9.77 -5.88 -7.72
C CYS A 124 -10.19 -4.69 -8.59
N VAL A 125 -11.50 -4.57 -8.83
CA VAL A 125 -12.07 -3.62 -9.80
C VAL A 125 -11.87 -2.16 -9.39
N LYS A 126 -11.85 -1.86 -8.08
CA LYS A 126 -11.63 -0.49 -7.58
C LYS A 126 -10.17 -0.08 -7.67
N THR A 127 -9.25 -0.99 -7.39
CA THR A 127 -7.82 -0.76 -7.63
C THR A 127 -7.54 -0.51 -9.11
N ILE A 128 -8.17 -1.29 -10.01
CA ILE A 128 -8.05 -1.10 -11.46
C ILE A 128 -8.58 0.28 -11.87
N GLU A 129 -9.77 0.67 -11.39
CA GLU A 129 -10.35 1.97 -11.65
C GLU A 129 -9.42 3.12 -11.22
N GLU A 130 -8.82 3.00 -10.03
CA GLU A 130 -7.87 4.00 -9.55
C GLU A 130 -6.61 4.06 -10.42
N LEU A 131 -6.02 2.92 -10.78
CA LEU A 131 -4.83 2.86 -11.64
C LEU A 131 -5.05 3.48 -13.02
N GLU A 132 -6.26 3.40 -13.56
CA GLU A 132 -6.65 4.01 -14.84
C GLU A 132 -6.82 5.53 -14.74
N ASN A 133 -7.16 6.05 -13.55
CA ASN A 133 -7.49 7.47 -13.35
C ASN A 133 -6.45 8.24 -12.53
N TYR A 134 -5.57 7.56 -11.79
CA TYR A 134 -4.56 8.20 -10.96
C TYR A 134 -3.47 8.84 -11.82
N THR A 135 -3.31 10.15 -11.68
CA THR A 135 -2.40 10.93 -12.50
C THR A 135 -1.73 12.05 -11.69
N TRP A 136 -0.82 12.77 -12.31
CA TRP A 136 -0.22 13.96 -11.75
C TRP A 136 -1.15 15.16 -11.89
N LYS A 137 -1.13 16.07 -10.91
CA LYS A 137 -1.80 17.36 -11.01
C LYS A 137 -1.17 18.16 -12.16
N LYS A 138 -1.97 19.02 -12.78
CA LYS A 138 -1.49 20.00 -13.74
C LYS A 138 -1.39 21.37 -13.09
N ASP A 139 -0.31 22.09 -13.37
CA ASP A 139 -0.23 23.49 -13.03
C ASP A 139 -1.34 24.28 -13.74
N LYS A 140 -2.07 25.09 -12.98
CA LYS A 140 -3.24 25.82 -13.52
C LYS A 140 -2.87 26.90 -14.55
N LYS A 141 -1.60 27.40 -14.55
CA LYS A 141 -1.16 28.47 -15.44
C LYS A 141 -0.48 27.91 -16.70
N THR A 142 0.40 26.91 -16.53
CA THR A 142 1.18 26.34 -17.64
C THR A 142 0.51 25.13 -18.28
N ASN A 143 -0.48 24.52 -17.61
CA ASN A 143 -1.12 23.26 -17.99
C ASN A 143 -0.14 22.06 -18.08
N GLU A 144 1.07 22.20 -17.53
CA GLU A 144 2.08 21.16 -17.45
C GLU A 144 1.87 20.29 -16.21
N TYR A 145 2.23 19.00 -16.31
CA TYR A 145 2.20 18.12 -15.15
C TYR A 145 3.27 18.51 -14.12
N ILE A 146 2.85 18.57 -12.87
CA ILE A 146 3.74 18.82 -11.73
C ILE A 146 3.92 17.52 -10.94
N ASN A 147 5.04 17.41 -10.19
CA ASN A 147 5.33 16.24 -9.36
C ASN A 147 4.49 16.20 -8.06
N ASP A 148 3.17 16.33 -8.23
CA ASP A 148 2.18 16.24 -7.16
C ASP A 148 1.01 15.39 -7.66
N PRO A 149 0.72 14.25 -7.02
CA PRO A 149 -0.38 13.39 -7.45
C PRO A 149 -1.74 14.03 -7.15
N VAL A 150 -2.76 13.64 -7.91
CA VAL A 150 -4.13 14.05 -7.62
C VAL A 150 -4.60 13.49 -6.28
N ASP A 151 -5.49 14.23 -5.59
CA ASP A 151 -6.11 13.80 -4.32
C ASP A 151 -7.41 12.99 -4.54
N SER A 152 -7.58 12.41 -5.73
CA SER A 152 -8.71 11.56 -6.10
C SER A 152 -8.21 10.25 -6.69
N TYR A 153 -9.01 9.20 -6.62
CA TYR A 153 -8.61 7.87 -7.08
C TYR A 153 -7.33 7.35 -6.42
N ASN A 154 -7.18 7.55 -5.11
CA ASN A 154 -5.94 7.26 -4.38
C ASN A 154 -6.10 6.31 -3.19
N HIS A 155 -7.32 5.90 -2.81
CA HIS A 155 -7.57 5.11 -1.60
C HIS A 155 -6.93 3.72 -1.64
N CYS A 156 -7.10 3.00 -2.74
CA CYS A 156 -6.44 1.69 -2.94
C CYS A 156 -4.92 1.86 -3.05
N ILE A 157 -4.47 2.88 -3.79
CA ILE A 157 -3.04 3.18 -3.96
C ILE A 157 -2.41 3.55 -2.62
N ASP A 158 -3.09 4.34 -1.79
CA ASP A 158 -2.62 4.69 -0.45
C ASP A 158 -2.61 3.48 0.49
N ALA A 159 -3.64 2.63 0.46
CA ALA A 159 -3.63 1.37 1.21
C ALA A 159 -2.46 0.45 0.79
N ILE A 160 -2.15 0.33 -0.51
CA ILE A 160 -0.98 -0.42 -1.01
C ILE A 160 0.32 0.22 -0.51
N ARG A 161 0.42 1.54 -0.55
CA ARG A 161 1.57 2.30 -0.05
C ARG A 161 1.76 2.10 1.46
N TYR A 162 0.67 2.06 2.23
CA TYR A 162 0.73 1.75 3.67
C TYR A 162 1.16 0.31 3.90
N ALA A 163 0.56 -0.66 3.21
CA ALA A 163 0.92 -2.07 3.31
C ALA A 163 2.43 -2.29 3.15
N THR A 164 3.04 -1.63 2.17
CA THR A 164 4.43 -1.85 1.79
C THR A 164 5.44 -0.92 2.50
N SER A 165 4.97 0.02 3.33
CA SER A 165 5.81 1.07 3.94
C SER A 165 6.99 0.55 4.74
N ASN A 166 6.83 -0.53 5.51
CA ASN A 166 7.92 -1.11 6.30
C ASN A 166 8.92 -1.90 5.44
N HIS A 167 8.43 -2.53 4.39
CA HIS A 167 9.26 -3.27 3.44
C HIS A 167 10.25 -2.31 2.76
N PHE A 168 9.77 -1.17 2.29
CA PHE A 168 10.59 -0.08 1.76
C PHE A 168 11.68 0.35 2.75
N LEU A 169 11.32 0.68 3.99
CA LEU A 169 12.26 1.13 5.01
C LEU A 169 13.33 0.08 5.38
N THR A 170 13.00 -1.19 5.24
CA THR A 170 13.93 -2.30 5.53
C THR A 170 14.94 -2.47 4.41
N LEU A 171 14.55 -2.29 3.16
CA LEU A 171 15.45 -2.35 2.01
C LEU A 171 16.43 -1.17 2.00
N ASP A 172 15.97 0.03 2.28
CA ASP A 172 16.84 1.22 2.40
C ASP A 172 17.92 1.03 3.47
N LYS A 173 17.56 0.47 4.63
CA LYS A 173 18.53 0.16 5.68
C LYS A 173 19.54 -0.91 5.29
N LYS A 174 19.13 -1.92 4.54
CA LYS A 174 20.05 -2.96 4.03
C LYS A 174 21.03 -2.38 3.02
N GLN A 175 20.58 -1.52 2.10
CA GLN A 175 21.43 -0.86 1.13
C GLN A 175 22.43 0.09 1.80
N SER A 176 21.97 0.92 2.74
CA SER A 176 22.85 1.84 3.47
C SER A 176 23.89 1.10 4.34
N ASN A 177 23.53 -0.03 4.95
CA ASN A 177 24.46 -0.83 5.72
C ASN A 177 25.49 -1.55 4.82
N SER A 178 25.11 -2.08 3.66
CA SER A 178 26.06 -2.66 2.73
C SER A 178 27.05 -1.61 2.20
N PHE A 179 26.59 -0.40 1.89
CA PHE A 179 27.45 0.71 1.46
C PHE A 179 28.47 1.10 2.55
N ASN A 180 28.03 1.14 3.81
CA ASN A 180 28.90 1.44 4.95
C ASN A 180 29.92 0.32 5.24
N ILE A 181 29.58 -0.95 4.97
CA ILE A 181 30.51 -2.08 5.09
C ILE A 181 31.59 -2.00 4.01
N PHE A 182 31.22 -1.73 2.76
CA PHE A 182 32.17 -1.54 1.65
C PHE A 182 33.13 -0.36 1.90
N ARG A 183 32.63 0.74 2.45
CA ARG A 183 33.43 1.91 2.80
C ARG A 183 34.41 1.62 3.96
N LYS A 184 34.02 0.82 4.95
CA LYS A 184 34.90 0.36 6.04
C LYS A 184 35.91 -0.69 5.61
N ALA A 185 35.62 -1.47 4.57
CA ALA A 185 36.53 -2.47 4.00
C ALA A 185 37.58 -1.89 3.02
N GLY A 186 37.65 -0.57 2.86
CA GLY A 186 38.70 0.09 2.06
C GLY A 186 38.49 0.05 0.55
N PHE A 187 37.32 -0.36 0.08
CA PHE A 187 36.94 -0.22 -1.34
C PHE A 187 36.34 1.17 -1.55
N GLY A 188 37.21 2.21 -1.53
CA GLY A 188 36.83 3.55 -1.94
C GLY A 188 36.94 3.67 -3.46
N LEU A 189 35.84 4.15 -4.08
CA LEU A 189 35.90 4.77 -5.41
C LEU A 189 36.45 6.18 -5.27
#